data_58e1dd8863a5341d7b36dfc326eba213
#
_entry.id   58e1dd8863a5341d7b36dfc326eba213
#
_cell.length_a   1.000
_cell.length_b   1.000
_cell.length_c   1.000
_cell.angle_alpha   90.00
_cell.angle_beta   90.00
_cell.angle_gamma   90.00
#
_symmetry.space_group_name_H-M   'P 1'
#
loop_
_entity.id
_entity.type
_entity.pdbx_description
1 polymer ?
#
loop_
_entity_poly.entity_id
_entity_poly.type
_entity_poly.pdbx_seq_one_letter_code
_entity_poly.pdbx_strand_id
1 'polypeptide(L)'
;MLLIVVGLTACGKSTAQDLQSNKWYLNQKGQSYKTQFNKKTMTIESPLMNVNANYSVSNTSGKEYLKVNTDDEKNQKFELTQISDGYKAKAINKTAKADDGLGSFELQKRK
;
A
#
# COMPACT_ATOMS: atom_id res chain seq x y z
N MET A 1 -6.72 -23.80 15.08
CA MET A 1 -6.53 -23.35 14.60
C MET A 1 -6.34 -22.89 14.16
N LEU A 2 -6.10 -22.79 14.45
CA LEU A 2 -5.83 -22.09 14.07
C LEU A 2 -5.60 -21.60 13.65
N LEU A 3 -5.46 -21.46 13.91
CA LEU A 3 -5.19 -20.77 13.54
C LEU A 3 -4.96 -20.25 13.11
N ILE A 4 -4.91 -20.24 13.27
CA ILE A 4 -4.65 -19.63 12.91
C ILE A 4 -4.43 -19.08 12.54
N VAL A 5 -4.40 -19.07 12.76
CA VAL A 5 -4.12 -18.46 12.48
C VAL A 5 -3.80 -18.01 12.17
N VAL A 6 -3.67 -18.05 12.33
CA VAL A 6 -3.25 -17.52 12.10
C VAL A 6 -2.90 -17.06 11.65
N GLY A 7 -2.78 -16.99 11.54
CA GLY A 7 -2.29 -16.39 11.27
C GLY A 7 -1.94 -15.92 11.04
N LEU A 8 -1.86 -15.73 11.14
CA LEU A 8 -1.53 -15.28 11.06
C LEU A 8 -0.90 -14.99 11.50
N THR A 9 -0.84 -14.95 11.78
CA THR A 9 -0.30 -14.75 12.32
C THR A 9 0.36 -14.84 12.97
N ALA A 10 -0.18 -15.23 13.03
CA ALA A 10 0.47 -15.33 14.19
C ALA A 10 1.82 -14.85 14.23
N CYS A 11 2.38 -14.95 14.75
CA CYS A 11 3.69 -14.49 14.61
C CYS A 11 3.89 -13.81 13.30
N GLY A 12 2.86 -13.67 12.55
CA GLY A 12 2.97 -12.93 11.31
C GLY A 12 3.15 -11.45 11.57
N LYS A 13 3.91 -10.80 10.72
CA LYS A 13 3.98 -9.35 10.75
C LYS A 13 2.64 -8.77 10.33
N SER A 14 2.25 -7.65 10.93
CA SER A 14 1.12 -6.90 10.42
C SER A 14 1.46 -6.38 9.02
N THR A 15 0.45 -6.02 8.25
CA THR A 15 0.66 -5.46 6.92
C THR A 15 1.53 -4.22 6.99
N ALA A 16 1.29 -3.34 7.98
CA ALA A 16 2.12 -2.15 8.13
C ALA A 16 3.58 -2.50 8.39
N GLN A 17 3.85 -3.50 9.22
CA GLN A 17 5.21 -3.93 9.48
C GLN A 17 5.86 -4.54 8.25
N ASP A 18 5.10 -5.30 7.47
CA ASP A 18 5.61 -5.89 6.25
C ASP A 18 5.99 -4.80 5.24
N LEU A 19 5.15 -3.80 5.09
CA LEU A 19 5.45 -2.66 4.22
C LEU A 19 6.74 -1.95 4.66
N GLN A 20 6.88 -1.72 5.96
CA GLN A 20 8.04 -1.00 6.50
C GLN A 20 9.32 -1.82 6.47
N SER A 21 9.21 -3.14 6.49
CA SER A 21 10.38 -4.03 6.57
C SER A 21 10.98 -4.36 5.21
N ASN A 22 10.32 -4.01 4.13
CA ASN A 22 10.74 -4.36 2.78
C ASN A 22 10.81 -3.13 1.90
N LYS A 23 11.51 -3.26 0.78
CA LYS A 23 11.49 -2.26 -0.28
C LYS A 23 10.56 -2.77 -1.37
N TRP A 24 9.93 -1.85 -2.10
CA TRP A 24 8.85 -2.20 -3.00
C TRP A 24 9.01 -1.55 -4.37
N TYR A 25 8.38 -2.17 -5.36
CA TYR A 25 8.02 -1.51 -6.61
C TYR A 25 6.53 -1.26 -6.55
N LEU A 26 6.13 -0.04 -6.90
CA LEU A 26 4.72 0.29 -7.14
C LEU A 26 4.50 0.16 -8.63
N ASN A 27 3.70 -0.84 -9.01
CA ASN A 27 3.45 -1.13 -10.43
C ASN A 27 2.10 -0.58 -10.83
N GLN A 28 2.09 0.21 -11.90
CA GLN A 28 0.87 0.87 -12.36
C GLN A 28 1.02 1.22 -13.83
N LYS A 29 0.03 0.88 -14.63
CA LYS A 29 -0.02 1.25 -16.05
C LYS A 29 1.25 0.88 -16.81
N GLY A 30 1.79 -0.29 -16.52
CA GLY A 30 2.99 -0.78 -17.20
C GLY A 30 4.28 -0.18 -16.72
N GLN A 31 4.26 0.61 -15.64
CA GLN A 31 5.46 1.21 -15.09
C GLN A 31 5.68 0.74 -13.66
N SER A 32 6.95 0.76 -13.23
CA SER A 32 7.34 0.37 -11.89
C SER A 32 8.12 1.50 -11.25
N TYR A 33 7.74 1.86 -10.03
CA TYR A 33 8.38 2.94 -9.28
C TYR A 33 8.92 2.40 -7.97
N LYS A 34 10.16 2.71 -7.65
CA LYS A 34 10.73 2.34 -6.35
C LYS A 34 9.96 3.04 -5.24
N THR A 35 9.57 2.29 -4.23
CA THR A 35 8.73 2.81 -3.16
C THR A 35 9.22 2.30 -1.82
N GLN A 36 9.23 3.16 -0.82
CA GLN A 36 9.59 2.81 0.55
C GLN A 36 8.55 3.31 1.51
N PHE A 37 8.36 2.55 2.59
CA PHE A 37 7.43 2.89 3.65
C PHE A 37 8.18 3.10 4.97
N ASN A 38 7.93 4.22 5.62
CA ASN A 38 8.34 4.47 6.99
C ASN A 38 7.12 4.27 7.89
N LYS A 39 7.20 4.66 9.15
CA LYS A 39 6.08 4.44 10.08
C LYS A 39 4.80 5.14 9.64
N LYS A 40 4.89 6.34 9.08
CA LYS A 40 3.72 7.14 8.73
C LYS A 40 3.78 7.69 7.31
N THR A 41 4.89 7.51 6.61
CA THR A 41 5.07 8.10 5.29
C THR A 41 5.51 7.06 4.29
N MET A 42 5.13 7.28 3.05
CA MET A 42 5.62 6.49 1.93
C MET A 42 6.21 7.43 0.90
N THR A 43 7.28 6.98 0.24
CA THR A 43 7.95 7.75 -0.79
C THR A 43 7.95 6.93 -2.06
N ILE A 44 7.43 7.53 -3.14
CA ILE A 44 7.41 6.93 -4.46
C ILE A 44 8.40 7.70 -5.32
N GLU A 45 9.43 7.00 -5.83
CA GLU A 45 10.45 7.64 -6.65
C GLU A 45 10.05 7.53 -8.12
N SER A 46 10.00 8.66 -8.80
CA SER A 46 9.74 8.68 -10.23
C SER A 46 10.81 9.50 -10.92
N PRO A 47 10.96 9.35 -12.27
CA PRO A 47 12.00 10.09 -12.99
C PRO A 47 11.87 11.60 -12.91
N LEU A 48 10.64 12.10 -12.73
CA LEU A 48 10.41 13.54 -12.72
C LEU A 48 10.46 14.14 -11.34
N MET A 49 9.99 13.39 -10.32
CA MET A 49 9.95 13.89 -8.96
C MET A 49 9.62 12.75 -8.01
N ASN A 50 9.95 12.93 -6.74
CA ASN A 50 9.53 11.99 -5.71
C ASN A 50 8.18 12.43 -5.16
N VAL A 51 7.31 11.47 -4.93
CA VAL A 51 6.03 11.71 -4.28
C VAL A 51 6.13 11.23 -2.84
N ASN A 52 5.92 12.14 -1.89
CA ASN A 52 5.88 11.81 -0.48
C ASN A 52 4.44 11.89 -0.01
N ALA A 53 4.01 10.89 0.71
CA ALA A 53 2.63 10.81 1.18
C ALA A 53 2.59 10.30 2.60
N ASN A 54 1.54 10.67 3.32
CA ASN A 54 1.24 10.04 4.60
C ASN A 54 0.35 8.84 4.33
N TYR A 55 0.53 7.78 5.11
CA TYR A 55 -0.29 6.60 4.94
C TYR A 55 -0.63 5.97 6.29
N SER A 56 -1.68 5.19 6.30
CA SER A 56 -2.01 4.32 7.43
C SER A 56 -2.67 3.06 6.90
N VAL A 57 -2.55 1.98 7.66
CA VAL A 57 -3.17 0.71 7.34
C VAL A 57 -4.17 0.38 8.44
N SER A 58 -5.37 -0.04 8.05
CA SER A 58 -6.39 -0.44 9.00
C SER A 58 -6.98 -1.78 8.59
N ASN A 59 -7.57 -2.48 9.56
CA ASN A 59 -8.25 -3.74 9.33
C ASN A 59 -9.67 -3.61 9.87
N THR A 60 -10.65 -3.86 9.00
CA THR A 60 -12.05 -3.79 9.38
C THR A 60 -12.76 -5.01 8.84
N SER A 61 -13.36 -5.81 9.73
CA SER A 61 -14.13 -6.99 9.35
C SER A 61 -13.33 -7.96 8.47
N GLY A 62 -12.05 -8.12 8.77
CA GLY A 62 -11.19 -9.05 8.04
C GLY A 62 -10.63 -8.51 6.73
N LYS A 63 -10.96 -7.28 6.37
CA LYS A 63 -10.40 -6.64 5.19
C LYS A 63 -9.41 -5.58 5.60
N GLU A 64 -8.36 -5.45 4.82
CA GLU A 64 -7.33 -4.45 5.08
C GLU A 64 -7.45 -3.28 4.12
N TYR A 65 -7.21 -2.10 4.64
CA TYR A 65 -7.31 -0.87 3.87
C TYR A 65 -6.05 -0.03 4.05
N LEU A 66 -5.63 0.57 2.97
CA LEU A 66 -4.55 1.56 2.96
C LEU A 66 -5.18 2.93 2.73
N LYS A 67 -4.90 3.87 3.62
CA LYS A 67 -5.33 5.25 3.45
C LYS A 67 -4.10 6.08 3.14
N VAL A 68 -4.18 6.92 2.10
CA VAL A 68 -3.06 7.73 1.64
C VAL A 68 -3.48 9.16 1.50
N ASN A 69 -2.62 10.07 1.97
CA ASN A 69 -2.80 11.51 1.76
C ASN A 69 -1.61 12.03 1.00
N THR A 70 -1.85 12.53 -0.21
CA THR A 70 -0.84 13.25 -0.99
C THR A 70 -1.14 14.74 -0.90
N ASP A 71 -0.24 15.58 -1.41
CA ASP A 71 -0.48 17.03 -1.41
C ASP A 71 -1.72 17.40 -2.24
N ASP A 72 -1.93 16.67 -3.33
CA ASP A 72 -3.02 16.98 -4.25
C ASP A 72 -4.35 16.36 -3.85
N GLU A 73 -4.33 15.21 -3.18
CA GLU A 73 -5.56 14.52 -2.78
C GLU A 73 -5.42 13.92 -1.39
N LYS A 74 -6.41 14.19 -0.55
CA LYS A 74 -6.46 13.64 0.82
C LYS A 74 -7.44 12.49 0.88
N ASN A 75 -7.28 11.66 1.90
CA ASN A 75 -8.22 10.57 2.22
C ASN A 75 -8.44 9.59 1.07
N GLN A 76 -7.39 9.30 0.32
CA GLN A 76 -7.46 8.25 -0.70
C GLN A 76 -7.51 6.90 0.00
N LYS A 77 -8.46 6.06 -0.39
CA LYS A 77 -8.66 4.77 0.27
C LYS A 77 -8.53 3.64 -0.73
N PHE A 78 -7.77 2.63 -0.31
CA PHE A 78 -7.50 1.46 -1.14
C PHE A 78 -7.78 0.20 -0.33
N GLU A 79 -8.36 -0.79 -0.97
CA GLU A 79 -8.52 -2.11 -0.37
C GLU A 79 -7.27 -2.92 -0.72
N LEU A 80 -6.62 -3.49 0.29
CA LEU A 80 -5.42 -4.30 0.09
C LEU A 80 -5.77 -5.76 0.03
N THR A 81 -5.25 -6.44 -0.97
CA THR A 81 -5.34 -7.90 -1.10
C THR A 81 -3.94 -8.43 -1.25
N GLN A 82 -3.59 -9.42 -0.43
CA GLN A 82 -2.28 -10.04 -0.54
C GLN A 82 -2.21 -10.89 -1.81
N ILE A 83 -1.13 -10.71 -2.55
CA ILE A 83 -0.85 -11.50 -3.75
C ILE A 83 0.55 -12.08 -3.60
N SER A 84 0.97 -12.90 -4.56
CA SER A 84 2.32 -13.45 -4.56
C SER A 84 3.34 -12.30 -4.58
N ASP A 85 4.25 -12.28 -3.63
CA ASP A 85 5.30 -11.27 -3.50
C ASP A 85 4.81 -9.86 -3.23
N GLY A 86 3.57 -9.66 -2.77
CA GLY A 86 3.16 -8.30 -2.47
C GLY A 86 1.68 -8.11 -2.19
N TYR A 87 1.18 -6.97 -2.64
CA TYR A 87 -0.19 -6.56 -2.39
C TYR A 87 -0.79 -5.90 -3.62
N LYS A 88 -2.08 -6.11 -3.80
CA LYS A 88 -2.87 -5.37 -4.77
C LYS A 88 -3.65 -4.30 -4.02
N ALA A 89 -3.53 -3.05 -4.44
CA ALA A 89 -4.23 -1.92 -3.82
C ALA A 89 -5.28 -1.42 -4.80
N LYS A 90 -6.53 -1.66 -4.46
CA LYS A 90 -7.67 -1.26 -5.30
C LYS A 90 -8.25 0.04 -4.80
N ALA A 91 -8.26 1.08 -5.64
CA ALA A 91 -8.87 2.36 -5.29
C ALA A 91 -10.36 2.16 -5.08
N ILE A 92 -10.88 2.54 -3.91
CA ILE A 92 -12.28 2.28 -3.58
C ILE A 92 -13.09 3.53 -3.25
N ASN A 93 -12.45 4.71 -3.22
CA ASN A 93 -13.23 5.92 -3.02
C ASN A 93 -12.91 6.96 -4.09
N LYS A 94 -13.69 8.04 -4.06
CA LYS A 94 -13.64 9.06 -5.11
C LYS A 94 -12.28 9.73 -5.22
N THR A 95 -11.65 10.06 -4.09
CA THR A 95 -10.36 10.74 -4.11
C THR A 95 -9.24 9.84 -4.62
N ALA A 96 -9.28 8.54 -4.29
CA ALA A 96 -8.29 7.60 -4.81
C ALA A 96 -8.43 7.40 -6.32
N LYS A 97 -9.64 7.53 -6.85
CA LYS A 97 -9.93 7.35 -8.28
C LYS A 97 -9.81 8.63 -9.08
N ALA A 98 -9.65 9.78 -8.41
CA ALA A 98 -9.58 11.06 -9.08
C ALA A 98 -8.32 11.18 -9.94
N ASP A 99 -8.32 12.10 -10.88
CA ASP A 99 -7.16 12.31 -11.76
C ASP A 99 -5.89 12.63 -10.97
N ASP A 100 -6.03 13.38 -9.87
CA ASP A 100 -4.91 13.71 -8.98
C ASP A 100 -4.65 12.65 -7.91
N GLY A 101 -5.47 11.61 -7.85
CA GLY A 101 -5.27 10.50 -6.93
C GLY A 101 -4.30 9.49 -7.50
N LEU A 102 -3.88 8.54 -6.64
CA LEU A 102 -2.94 7.51 -7.07
C LEU A 102 -3.55 6.50 -8.03
N GLY A 103 -4.85 6.22 -7.90
CA GLY A 103 -5.47 5.14 -8.63
C GLY A 103 -5.01 3.77 -8.12
N SER A 104 -5.59 2.71 -8.65
CA SER A 104 -5.24 1.34 -8.24
C SER A 104 -3.80 1.01 -8.67
N PHE A 105 -3.10 0.21 -7.84
CA PHE A 105 -1.72 -0.16 -8.12
C PHE A 105 -1.42 -1.50 -7.45
N GLU A 106 -0.25 -2.04 -7.74
CA GLU A 106 0.27 -3.23 -7.05
C GLU A 106 1.61 -2.91 -6.43
N LEU A 107 1.86 -3.52 -5.28
CA LEU A 107 3.16 -3.44 -4.61
C LEU A 107 3.84 -4.79 -4.72
N GLN A 108 5.06 -4.79 -5.25
CA GLN A 108 5.87 -5.98 -5.41
C GLN A 108 7.17 -5.82 -4.62
N LYS A 109 7.54 -6.82 -3.84
CA LYS A 109 8.78 -6.77 -3.07
C LYS A 109 9.98 -6.72 -4.01
N ARG A 110 10.91 -5.82 -3.71
CA ARG A 110 12.20 -5.75 -4.41
C ARG A 110 13.15 -6.75 -3.78
N LYS A 111 13.87 -7.45 -4.60
CA LYS A 111 14.84 -8.45 -4.14
C LYS A 111 16.25 -7.98 -4.30
#